data_a93764a81424d678f37474a6c3082ab3
#
_entry.id   a93764a81424d678f37474a6c3082ab3
#
_cell.length_a   1.000
_cell.length_b   1.000
_cell.length_c   1.000
_cell.angle_alpha   90.00
_cell.angle_beta   90.00
_cell.angle_gamma   90.00
#
_symmetry.space_group_name_H-M   'P 1'
#
loop_
_entity.id
_entity.type
_entity.pdbx_description
1 polymer ?
#
loop_
_entity_poly.entity_id
_entity_poly.type
_entity_poly.pdbx_seq_one_letter_code
_entity_poly.pdbx_strand_id
1 'polypeptide(L)'
;INNLSKNCPNICKVSPSSPYHVEDVDRAGGISAILKEINRKPGLLNTSCKTVTGRTLGKNIARAQIKDPACIRPLENAYSPEGGLFILHGNLAPEGAVIKTAGVDPKMLKHEGPAIIFESQEDACEGILAGLVQPGHVVVIRYEGPKGGPGMQEMLSPTSYIMGRGLGDKVALI
;
A
#
# COMPACT_ATOMS: atom_id res chain seq x y z
N ILE A 1 -3.30 -13.86 -0.74
CA ILE A 1 -3.15 -12.47 -0.32
C ILE A 1 -4.53 -11.86 -0.11
N ASN A 2 -5.44 -11.85 -1.12
CA ASN A 2 -6.75 -11.20 -1.02
C ASN A 2 -7.57 -11.65 0.21
N ASN A 3 -7.58 -12.96 0.51
CA ASN A 3 -8.28 -13.49 1.70
C ASN A 3 -7.69 -12.96 3.01
N LEU A 4 -6.37 -12.82 3.10
CA LEU A 4 -5.71 -12.23 4.26
C LEU A 4 -6.03 -10.74 4.36
N SER A 5 -5.93 -10.01 3.26
CA SER A 5 -6.23 -8.59 3.21
C SER A 5 -7.67 -8.28 3.62
N LYS A 6 -8.65 -9.02 3.09
CA LYS A 6 -10.07 -8.88 3.48
C LYS A 6 -10.34 -9.09 4.97
N ASN A 7 -9.51 -9.88 5.62
CA ASN A 7 -9.70 -10.22 7.03
C ASN A 7 -8.81 -9.43 7.97
N CYS A 8 -7.76 -8.76 7.49
CA CYS A 8 -6.82 -8.02 8.31
C CYS A 8 -7.13 -6.52 8.25
N PRO A 9 -7.69 -5.91 9.31
CA PRO A 9 -8.00 -4.48 9.33
C PRO A 9 -6.74 -3.62 9.19
N ASN A 10 -6.90 -2.44 8.58
CA ASN A 10 -5.85 -1.43 8.53
C ASN A 10 -5.94 -0.55 9.79
N ILE A 11 -5.03 -0.75 10.73
CA ILE A 11 -5.03 -0.06 12.03
C ILE A 11 -3.89 0.94 12.21
N CYS A 12 -2.97 1.01 11.26
CA CYS A 12 -1.84 1.94 11.33
C CYS A 12 -1.51 2.46 9.94
N LYS A 13 -1.32 3.77 9.82
CA LYS A 13 -0.88 4.44 8.59
C LYS A 13 0.32 5.33 8.89
N VAL A 14 1.24 5.41 7.93
CA VAL A 14 2.41 6.29 7.99
C VAL A 14 2.48 7.18 6.75
N SER A 15 3.28 8.23 6.81
CA SER A 15 3.53 9.13 5.68
C SER A 15 3.86 8.32 4.40
N PRO A 16 3.33 8.72 3.24
CA PRO A 16 2.51 9.90 2.94
C PRO A 16 0.99 9.72 3.19
N SER A 17 0.53 8.55 3.64
CA SER A 17 -0.91 8.26 3.84
C SER A 17 -1.44 8.77 5.19
N SER A 18 -0.59 9.34 6.03
CA SER A 18 -0.91 9.98 7.30
C SER A 18 0.20 10.95 7.71
N PRO A 19 -0.01 11.81 8.71
CA PRO A 19 1.05 12.67 9.24
C PRO A 19 2.08 11.94 10.12
N TYR A 20 1.83 10.68 10.48
CA TYR A 20 2.72 9.91 11.35
C TYR A 20 3.90 9.32 10.58
N HIS A 21 5.06 9.24 11.25
CA HIS A 21 6.27 8.57 10.77
C HIS A 21 6.54 7.27 11.55
N VAL A 22 7.55 6.52 11.13
CA VAL A 22 7.87 5.22 11.76
C VAL A 22 8.26 5.38 13.23
N GLU A 23 8.90 6.49 13.57
CA GLU A 23 9.26 6.85 14.95
C GLU A 23 8.03 7.06 15.84
N ASP A 24 6.96 7.62 15.28
CA ASP A 24 5.70 7.81 16.01
C ASP A 24 5.04 6.46 16.27
N VAL A 25 5.10 5.54 15.29
CA VAL A 25 4.62 4.17 15.45
C VAL A 25 5.39 3.45 16.55
N ASP A 26 6.72 3.59 16.60
CA ASP A 26 7.54 3.00 17.66
C ASP A 26 7.12 3.52 19.04
N ARG A 27 7.00 4.85 19.19
CA ARG A 27 6.53 5.49 20.43
C ARG A 27 5.12 5.04 20.82
N ALA A 28 4.23 4.84 19.84
CA ALA A 28 2.85 4.40 20.05
C ALA A 28 2.72 2.93 20.48
N GLY A 29 3.83 2.19 20.54
CA GLY A 29 3.88 0.78 20.98
C GLY A 29 4.51 -0.16 19.98
N GLY A 30 4.86 0.33 18.80
CA GLY A 30 5.60 -0.37 17.76
C GLY A 30 4.85 -1.52 17.10
N ILE A 31 5.56 -2.25 16.27
CA ILE A 31 5.03 -3.43 15.57
C ILE A 31 4.46 -4.48 16.55
N SER A 32 5.04 -4.61 17.73
CA SER A 32 4.53 -5.55 18.73
C SER A 32 3.13 -5.20 19.21
N ALA A 33 2.80 -3.91 19.34
CA ALA A 33 1.46 -3.46 19.70
C ALA A 33 0.48 -3.69 18.56
N ILE A 34 0.87 -3.41 17.31
CA ILE A 34 0.08 -3.71 16.11
C ILE A 34 -0.23 -5.20 16.03
N LEU A 35 0.77 -6.07 16.17
CA LEU A 35 0.58 -7.51 16.11
C LEU A 35 -0.31 -8.02 17.25
N LYS A 36 -0.15 -7.49 18.46
CA LYS A 36 -1.02 -7.87 19.58
C LYS A 36 -2.47 -7.47 19.34
N GLU A 37 -2.69 -6.28 18.80
CA GLU A 37 -4.03 -5.78 18.50
C GLU A 37 -4.69 -6.64 17.40
N ILE A 38 -3.97 -6.91 16.31
CA ILE A 38 -4.45 -7.79 15.22
C ILE A 38 -4.75 -9.21 15.74
N ASN A 39 -3.97 -9.70 16.70
CA ASN A 39 -4.17 -11.04 17.29
C ASN A 39 -5.50 -11.17 18.06
N ARG A 40 -6.18 -10.07 18.40
CA ARG A 40 -7.54 -10.12 18.96
C ARG A 40 -8.56 -10.69 17.97
N LYS A 41 -8.26 -10.61 16.66
CA LYS A 41 -9.07 -11.23 15.61
C LYS A 41 -8.56 -12.65 15.34
N PRO A 42 -9.35 -13.69 15.62
CA PRO A 42 -8.91 -15.08 15.51
C PRO A 42 -8.45 -15.44 14.08
N GLY A 43 -7.41 -16.25 13.99
CA GLY A 43 -6.94 -16.84 12.73
C GLY A 43 -6.02 -15.94 11.87
N LEU A 44 -5.74 -14.70 12.29
CA LEU A 44 -4.84 -13.81 11.53
C LEU A 44 -3.36 -14.08 11.82
N LEU A 45 -3.01 -14.48 13.04
CA LEU A 45 -1.62 -14.73 13.43
C LEU A 45 -1.44 -16.14 13.97
N ASN A 46 -0.35 -16.78 13.56
CA ASN A 46 0.11 -18.00 14.22
C ASN A 46 1.06 -17.65 15.36
N THR A 47 0.51 -17.49 16.56
CA THR A 47 1.26 -17.08 17.75
C THR A 47 2.20 -18.15 18.30
N SER A 48 2.10 -19.41 17.85
CA SER A 48 2.99 -20.51 18.25
C SER A 48 4.30 -20.53 17.47
N CYS A 49 4.40 -19.85 16.32
CA CYS A 49 5.62 -19.77 15.53
C CYS A 49 6.78 -19.20 16.34
N LYS A 50 7.94 -19.88 16.26
CA LYS A 50 9.19 -19.36 16.82
C LYS A 50 9.70 -18.16 16.02
N THR A 51 10.30 -17.24 16.71
CA THR A 51 10.93 -16.04 16.14
C THR A 51 12.44 -16.07 16.36
N VAL A 52 13.16 -15.11 15.78
CA VAL A 52 14.63 -14.94 15.94
C VAL A 52 15.05 -14.74 17.40
N THR A 53 14.14 -14.37 18.30
CA THR A 53 14.41 -14.23 19.75
C THR A 53 14.46 -15.58 20.47
N GLY A 54 14.24 -16.71 19.79
CA GLY A 54 14.09 -18.04 20.40
C GLY A 54 12.75 -18.25 21.12
N ARG A 55 11.92 -17.22 21.21
CA ARG A 55 10.56 -17.28 21.79
C ARG A 55 9.52 -17.38 20.71
N THR A 56 8.30 -17.79 21.09
CA THR A 56 7.15 -17.72 20.17
C THR A 56 6.69 -16.28 19.96
N LEU A 57 6.03 -16.03 18.82
CA LEU A 57 5.43 -14.73 18.52
C LEU A 57 4.49 -14.28 19.65
N GLY A 58 3.63 -15.18 20.13
CA GLY A 58 2.72 -14.89 21.24
C GLY A 58 3.43 -14.43 22.52
N LYS A 59 4.57 -15.06 22.86
CA LYS A 59 5.39 -14.62 24.02
C LYS A 59 6.01 -13.25 23.81
N ASN A 60 6.41 -12.93 22.57
CA ASN A 60 7.03 -11.63 22.26
C ASN A 60 6.03 -10.49 22.37
N ILE A 61 4.80 -10.68 21.90
CA ILE A 61 3.77 -9.63 21.88
C ILE A 61 2.93 -9.57 23.17
N ALA A 62 3.06 -10.53 24.09
CA ALA A 62 2.19 -10.69 25.25
C ALA A 62 2.02 -9.40 26.08
N ARG A 63 3.10 -8.65 26.27
CA ARG A 63 3.13 -7.43 27.09
C ARG A 63 3.01 -6.13 26.28
N ALA A 64 2.95 -6.22 24.96
CA ALA A 64 2.81 -5.04 24.12
C ALA A 64 1.48 -4.33 24.37
N GLN A 65 1.45 -3.02 24.22
CA GLN A 65 0.26 -2.19 24.41
C GLN A 65 0.27 -1.03 23.43
N ILE A 66 -0.89 -0.64 22.95
CA ILE A 66 -1.08 0.63 22.24
C ILE A 66 -0.94 1.74 23.27
N LYS A 67 0.06 2.62 23.07
CA LYS A 67 0.31 3.78 23.94
C LYS A 67 -0.31 5.05 23.39
N ASP A 68 -0.43 5.12 22.06
CA ASP A 68 -1.10 6.20 21.35
C ASP A 68 -2.13 5.63 20.36
N PRO A 69 -3.43 5.69 20.71
CA PRO A 69 -4.51 5.18 19.86
C PRO A 69 -4.83 6.08 18.65
N ALA A 70 -4.24 7.27 18.55
CA ALA A 70 -4.36 8.10 17.37
C ALA A 70 -3.41 7.61 16.26
N CYS A 71 -2.23 7.12 16.62
CA CYS A 71 -1.23 6.58 15.70
C CYS A 71 -1.49 5.10 15.37
N ILE A 72 -1.63 4.24 16.39
CA ILE A 72 -2.01 2.84 16.24
C ILE A 72 -3.45 2.69 16.76
N ARG A 73 -4.39 2.51 15.85
CA ARG A 73 -5.81 2.44 16.20
C ARG A 73 -6.20 1.07 16.74
N PRO A 74 -7.09 1.01 17.74
CA PRO A 74 -7.71 -0.26 18.11
C PRO A 74 -8.60 -0.79 16.97
N LEU A 75 -8.85 -2.10 16.96
CA LEU A 75 -9.66 -2.76 15.91
C LEU A 75 -11.03 -2.11 15.72
N GLU A 76 -11.63 -1.65 16.79
CA GLU A 76 -12.95 -1.00 16.80
C GLU A 76 -12.96 0.35 16.06
N ASN A 77 -11.80 0.97 15.92
CA ASN A 77 -11.62 2.26 15.24
C ASN A 77 -10.59 2.17 14.10
N ALA A 78 -10.50 1.03 13.43
CA ALA A 78 -9.59 0.84 12.30
C ALA A 78 -9.85 1.87 11.19
N TYR A 79 -8.80 2.21 10.43
CA TYR A 79 -8.94 3.06 9.22
C TYR A 79 -9.78 2.40 8.14
N SER A 80 -9.72 1.07 8.06
CA SER A 80 -10.50 0.23 7.17
C SER A 80 -10.68 -1.15 7.79
N PRO A 81 -11.84 -1.81 7.61
CA PRO A 81 -12.05 -3.19 8.03
C PRO A 81 -11.20 -4.19 7.23
N GLU A 82 -10.66 -3.77 6.10
CA GLU A 82 -9.83 -4.56 5.20
C GLU A 82 -8.40 -3.99 5.13
N GLY A 83 -7.46 -4.85 4.75
CA GLY A 83 -6.06 -4.47 4.56
C GLY A 83 -5.83 -3.60 3.33
N GLY A 84 -4.61 -3.08 3.23
CA GLY A 84 -4.22 -2.11 2.23
C GLY A 84 -3.61 -2.68 0.95
N LEU A 85 -3.58 -4.01 0.76
CA LEU A 85 -3.05 -4.67 -0.43
C LEU A 85 -4.11 -5.54 -1.07
N PHE A 86 -4.19 -5.48 -2.40
CA PHE A 86 -5.10 -6.32 -3.16
C PHE A 86 -4.44 -6.80 -4.46
N ILE A 87 -4.75 -8.04 -4.88
CA ILE A 87 -4.32 -8.57 -6.17
C ILE A 87 -5.48 -8.43 -7.14
N LEU A 88 -5.27 -7.63 -8.18
CA LEU A 88 -6.18 -7.47 -9.31
C LEU A 88 -5.90 -8.54 -10.36
N HIS A 89 -6.93 -8.94 -11.09
CA HIS A 89 -6.82 -9.81 -12.25
C HIS A 89 -7.59 -9.21 -13.42
N GLY A 90 -7.04 -9.34 -14.61
CA GLY A 90 -7.67 -8.85 -15.84
C GLY A 90 -6.89 -9.29 -17.07
N ASN A 91 -7.35 -8.86 -18.23
CA ASN A 91 -6.71 -9.21 -19.51
C ASN A 91 -5.29 -8.63 -19.66
N LEU A 92 -4.99 -7.50 -19.02
CA LEU A 92 -3.62 -6.94 -18.99
C LEU A 92 -2.69 -7.68 -18.01
N ALA A 93 -3.23 -8.21 -16.93
CA ALA A 93 -2.48 -8.92 -15.91
C ALA A 93 -3.21 -10.21 -15.49
N PRO A 94 -3.26 -11.24 -16.34
CA PRO A 94 -3.96 -12.48 -16.03
C PRO A 94 -3.34 -13.23 -14.85
N GLU A 95 -2.04 -13.12 -14.65
CA GLU A 95 -1.33 -13.69 -13.49
C GLU A 95 -1.45 -12.84 -12.21
N GLY A 96 -2.01 -11.66 -12.32
CA GLY A 96 -2.28 -10.73 -11.22
C GLY A 96 -1.37 -9.50 -11.19
N ALA A 97 -1.92 -8.40 -10.68
CA ALA A 97 -1.23 -7.16 -10.42
C ALA A 97 -1.51 -6.69 -8.99
N VAL A 98 -0.49 -6.19 -8.29
CA VAL A 98 -0.63 -5.73 -6.90
C VAL A 98 -1.06 -4.27 -6.88
N ILE A 99 -2.07 -3.95 -6.09
CA ILE A 99 -2.45 -2.58 -5.78
C ILE A 99 -2.38 -2.33 -4.27
N LYS A 100 -1.85 -1.17 -3.88
CA LYS A 100 -1.90 -0.66 -2.51
C LYS A 100 -3.16 0.17 -2.32
N THR A 101 -4.28 -0.48 -2.05
CA THR A 101 -5.60 0.18 -1.90
C THR A 101 -5.66 1.19 -0.76
N ALA A 102 -4.80 1.03 0.26
CA ALA A 102 -4.72 1.98 1.38
C ALA A 102 -4.33 3.41 0.97
N GLY A 103 -3.69 3.58 -0.19
CA GLY A 103 -3.27 4.88 -0.74
C GLY A 103 -4.15 5.39 -1.87
N VAL A 104 -5.19 4.66 -2.28
CA VAL A 104 -6.05 5.02 -3.41
C VAL A 104 -7.25 5.83 -2.91
N ASP A 105 -7.52 6.97 -3.54
CA ASP A 105 -8.76 7.71 -3.31
C ASP A 105 -9.96 6.82 -3.69
N PRO A 106 -11.01 6.74 -2.86
CA PRO A 106 -12.21 5.95 -3.16
C PRO A 106 -12.81 6.22 -4.56
N LYS A 107 -12.69 7.44 -5.07
CA LYS A 107 -13.14 7.80 -6.43
C LYS A 107 -12.33 7.12 -7.54
N MET A 108 -11.07 6.78 -7.25
CA MET A 108 -10.15 6.14 -8.19
C MET A 108 -10.16 4.61 -8.14
N LEU A 109 -11.00 4.01 -7.28
CA LEU A 109 -11.19 2.54 -7.25
C LEU A 109 -11.84 2.01 -8.54
N LYS A 110 -12.50 2.88 -9.29
CA LYS A 110 -12.98 2.63 -10.65
C LYS A 110 -12.54 3.80 -11.52
N HIS A 111 -11.72 3.52 -12.53
CA HIS A 111 -11.23 4.52 -13.46
C HIS A 111 -11.27 3.94 -14.88
N GLU A 112 -11.67 4.77 -15.84
CA GLU A 112 -11.72 4.43 -17.24
C GLU A 112 -11.29 5.65 -18.04
N GLY A 113 -10.42 5.45 -19.03
CA GLY A 113 -9.94 6.54 -19.87
C GLY A 113 -8.96 6.10 -20.93
N PRO A 114 -8.56 7.01 -21.82
CA PRO A 114 -7.58 6.72 -22.85
C PRO A 114 -6.22 6.44 -22.24
N ALA A 115 -5.54 5.41 -22.77
CA ALA A 115 -4.19 5.07 -22.35
C ALA A 115 -3.16 6.03 -22.99
N ILE A 116 -2.23 6.50 -22.19
CA ILE A 116 -0.99 7.10 -22.66
C ILE A 116 0.17 6.20 -22.26
N ILE A 117 0.98 5.78 -23.23
CA ILE A 117 1.97 4.71 -23.05
C ILE A 117 3.36 5.31 -23.10
N PHE A 118 4.21 4.92 -22.13
CA PHE A 118 5.62 5.23 -22.06
C PHE A 118 6.43 3.92 -22.00
N GLU A 119 7.60 3.92 -22.60
CA GLU A 119 8.43 2.73 -22.73
C GLU A 119 9.47 2.59 -21.58
N SER A 120 9.55 3.62 -20.74
CA SER A 120 10.40 3.65 -19.54
C SER A 120 9.82 4.58 -18.48
N GLN A 121 10.34 4.47 -17.24
CA GLN A 121 10.05 5.41 -16.16
C GLN A 121 10.49 6.83 -16.52
N GLU A 122 11.65 6.95 -17.14
CA GLU A 122 12.26 8.22 -17.53
C GLU A 122 11.35 8.95 -18.54
N ASP A 123 10.95 8.27 -19.61
CA ASP A 123 10.01 8.82 -20.61
C ASP A 123 8.68 9.26 -19.98
N ALA A 124 8.19 8.46 -19.03
CA ALA A 124 6.95 8.80 -18.31
C ALA A 124 7.14 10.07 -17.47
N CYS A 125 8.25 10.21 -16.76
CA CYS A 125 8.57 11.39 -15.97
C CYS A 125 8.64 12.65 -16.85
N GLU A 126 9.34 12.57 -17.97
CA GLU A 126 9.44 13.67 -18.93
C GLU A 126 8.06 14.02 -19.52
N GLY A 127 7.30 13.03 -19.95
CA GLY A 127 5.96 13.22 -20.51
C GLY A 127 4.95 13.82 -19.52
N ILE A 128 5.01 13.41 -18.26
CA ILE A 128 4.17 13.98 -17.18
C ILE A 128 4.53 15.45 -16.98
N LEU A 129 5.83 15.77 -16.86
CA LEU A 129 6.30 17.14 -16.65
C LEU A 129 6.02 18.03 -17.85
N ALA A 130 6.16 17.53 -19.07
CA ALA A 130 5.86 18.23 -20.32
C ALA A 130 4.34 18.46 -20.52
N GLY A 131 3.47 17.88 -19.68
CA GLY A 131 2.04 18.08 -19.77
C GLY A 131 1.32 17.19 -20.78
N LEU A 132 1.95 16.11 -21.24
CA LEU A 132 1.32 15.15 -22.15
C LEU A 132 0.20 14.37 -21.45
N VAL A 133 0.34 14.15 -20.14
CA VAL A 133 -0.67 13.48 -19.32
C VAL A 133 -1.77 14.48 -18.96
N GLN A 134 -3.00 14.16 -19.30
CA GLN A 134 -4.18 14.97 -19.06
C GLN A 134 -5.14 14.29 -18.08
N PRO A 135 -6.05 15.04 -17.41
CA PRO A 135 -7.09 14.44 -16.60
C PRO A 135 -7.89 13.38 -17.36
N GLY A 136 -8.14 12.24 -16.73
CA GLY A 136 -8.85 11.11 -17.31
C GLY A 136 -7.96 10.06 -17.97
N HIS A 137 -6.67 10.33 -18.15
CA HIS A 137 -5.77 9.35 -18.75
C HIS A 137 -5.50 8.16 -17.81
N VAL A 138 -5.17 7.01 -18.44
CA VAL A 138 -4.48 5.89 -17.79
C VAL A 138 -3.04 5.93 -18.31
N VAL A 139 -2.10 6.26 -17.41
CA VAL A 139 -0.66 6.21 -17.72
C VAL A 139 -0.19 4.76 -17.63
N VAL A 140 0.44 4.29 -18.71
CA VAL A 140 0.97 2.93 -18.80
C VAL A 140 2.48 3.01 -19.00
N ILE A 141 3.24 2.45 -18.05
CA ILE A 141 4.71 2.33 -18.18
C ILE A 141 5.05 0.88 -18.48
N ARG A 142 5.70 0.64 -19.61
CA ARG A 142 6.05 -0.70 -20.06
C ARG A 142 7.53 -0.99 -19.84
N TYR A 143 7.88 -2.29 -19.91
CA TYR A 143 9.26 -2.83 -19.88
C TYR A 143 10.05 -2.58 -18.59
N GLU A 144 9.40 -2.17 -17.51
CA GLU A 144 10.01 -1.96 -16.20
C GLU A 144 9.77 -3.14 -15.24
N GLY A 145 9.10 -4.18 -15.69
CA GLY A 145 8.83 -5.36 -14.90
C GLY A 145 10.01 -6.31 -14.80
N PRO A 146 9.96 -7.32 -13.91
CA PRO A 146 11.04 -8.28 -13.71
C PRO A 146 11.18 -9.29 -14.86
N LYS A 147 10.17 -9.43 -15.70
CA LYS A 147 10.14 -10.39 -16.80
C LYS A 147 10.39 -9.67 -18.13
N GLY A 148 11.57 -9.82 -18.67
CA GLY A 148 11.98 -9.19 -19.93
C GLY A 148 12.47 -7.75 -19.80
N GLY A 149 12.58 -7.23 -18.61
CA GLY A 149 13.12 -5.91 -18.30
C GLY A 149 14.20 -5.97 -17.21
N PRO A 150 14.74 -4.81 -16.79
CA PRO A 150 15.80 -4.74 -15.77
C PRO A 150 15.32 -5.09 -14.36
N GLY A 151 14.04 -5.32 -14.18
CA GLY A 151 13.35 -5.38 -12.90
C GLY A 151 12.63 -4.07 -12.60
N MET A 152 11.63 -4.13 -11.72
CA MET A 152 10.86 -2.95 -11.36
C MET A 152 11.72 -1.96 -10.58
N GLN A 153 11.87 -0.77 -11.11
CA GLN A 153 12.50 0.35 -10.43
C GLN A 153 11.59 0.92 -9.34
N GLU A 154 12.14 1.80 -8.49
CA GLU A 154 11.35 2.63 -7.58
C GLU A 154 10.50 3.62 -8.40
N MET A 155 9.17 3.43 -8.39
CA MET A 155 8.22 4.24 -9.18
C MET A 155 7.70 5.47 -8.42
N LEU A 156 8.47 6.02 -7.47
CA LEU A 156 8.07 7.19 -6.70
C LEU A 156 7.99 8.44 -7.58
N SER A 157 8.91 8.62 -8.52
CA SER A 157 8.99 9.83 -9.35
C SER A 157 7.75 10.04 -10.23
N PRO A 158 7.28 9.07 -11.03
CA PRO A 158 6.06 9.24 -11.80
C PRO A 158 4.84 9.59 -10.94
N THR A 159 4.67 8.89 -9.81
CA THR A 159 3.55 9.16 -8.88
C THR A 159 3.65 10.54 -8.27
N SER A 160 4.85 10.97 -7.86
CA SER A 160 5.09 12.30 -7.30
C SER A 160 4.81 13.41 -8.32
N TYR A 161 5.19 13.23 -9.58
CA TYR A 161 4.93 14.22 -10.63
C TYR A 161 3.45 14.30 -10.98
N ILE A 162 2.73 13.17 -11.04
CA ILE A 162 1.27 13.16 -11.20
C ILE A 162 0.59 13.94 -10.06
N MET A 163 1.01 13.67 -8.81
CA MET A 163 0.50 14.40 -7.64
C MET A 163 0.85 15.89 -7.68
N GLY A 164 2.11 16.21 -8.00
CA GLY A 164 2.59 17.61 -8.09
C GLY A 164 1.89 18.43 -9.17
N ARG A 165 1.38 17.78 -10.21
CA ARG A 165 0.56 18.41 -11.26
C ARG A 165 -0.94 18.49 -10.92
N GLY A 166 -1.36 18.08 -9.74
CA GLY A 166 -2.76 18.04 -9.33
C GLY A 166 -3.62 17.02 -10.09
N LEU A 167 -3.02 15.93 -10.54
CA LEU A 167 -3.65 14.86 -11.32
C LEU A 167 -3.91 13.59 -10.51
N GLY A 168 -3.55 13.56 -9.22
CA GLY A 168 -3.58 12.35 -8.41
C GLY A 168 -4.97 11.71 -8.21
N ASP A 169 -6.03 12.50 -8.33
CA ASP A 169 -7.43 12.05 -8.26
C ASP A 169 -8.11 11.98 -9.64
N LYS A 170 -7.33 12.06 -10.74
CA LYS A 170 -7.83 12.17 -12.11
C LYS A 170 -7.13 11.25 -13.11
N VAL A 171 -6.05 10.62 -12.71
CA VAL A 171 -5.19 9.80 -13.56
C VAL A 171 -4.88 8.49 -12.84
N ALA A 172 -5.03 7.36 -13.53
CA ALA A 172 -4.53 6.08 -13.04
C ALA A 172 -3.13 5.82 -13.62
N LEU A 173 -2.29 5.10 -12.87
CA LEU A 173 -0.95 4.67 -13.27
C LEU A 173 -0.85 3.14 -13.13
N ILE A 174 -0.39 2.48 -14.19
CA ILE A 174 -0.14 1.03 -14.25
C ILE A 174 1.18 0.73 -14.92
#